data_d5282a047c9924cb8eb6b584cf9b6750
#
_entry.id   d5282a047c9924cb8eb6b584cf9b6750
#
_cell.length_a   1.000
_cell.length_b   1.000
_cell.length_c   1.000
_cell.angle_alpha   90.00
_cell.angle_beta   90.00
_cell.angle_gamma   90.00
#
_symmetry.space_group_name_H-M   'P 1'
#
loop_
_entity.id
_entity.type
_entity.pdbx_description
1 polymer ?
#
loop_
_entity_poly.entity_id
_entity_poly.type
_entity_poly.pdbx_seq_one_letter_code
_entity_poly.pdbx_strand_id
1 'polypeptide(L)'
;MSFLRFLILLSLVVWLGGLIFFAFVLAPTVFSPGLLPTRHLAGSIVGRSLDLLHYIAIASGIVFLIASMLYSRMATGNARPLAARHLLIAVMLLLTVISQFAISPKMHALRAEVGVIDNLPPDNPQRIEFDRLHGWSEKFEEAVLLLGLAAIYTTAQALR
;
A
#
# COMPACT_ATOMS: atom_id res chain seq x y z
N MET A 1 -3.14 19.72 -20.75
CA MET A 1 -3.93 19.69 -19.48
C MET A 1 -4.68 18.38 -19.29
N SER A 2 -5.47 17.90 -20.27
CA SER A 2 -6.27 16.66 -20.15
C SER A 2 -5.44 15.41 -19.84
N PHE A 3 -4.27 15.26 -20.48
CA PHE A 3 -3.38 14.12 -20.24
C PHE A 3 -2.83 14.08 -18.81
N LEU A 4 -2.44 15.22 -18.23
CA LEU A 4 -1.99 15.29 -16.84
C LEU A 4 -3.12 14.94 -15.85
N ARG A 5 -4.35 15.42 -16.10
CA ARG A 5 -5.52 15.02 -15.32
C ARG A 5 -5.76 13.52 -15.39
N PHE A 6 -5.66 12.94 -16.58
CA PHE A 6 -5.77 11.50 -16.76
C PHE A 6 -4.71 10.73 -15.94
N LEU A 7 -3.44 11.13 -16.00
CA LEU A 7 -2.38 10.47 -15.22
C LEU A 7 -2.60 10.58 -13.70
N ILE A 8 -3.05 11.74 -13.22
CA ILE A 8 -3.38 11.97 -11.81
C ILE A 8 -4.48 11.00 -11.36
N LEU A 9 -5.58 10.92 -12.12
CA LEU A 9 -6.70 10.04 -11.81
C LEU A 9 -6.33 8.56 -11.93
N LEU A 10 -5.62 8.19 -13.00
CA LEU A 10 -5.16 6.82 -13.22
C LEU A 10 -4.27 6.34 -12.07
N SER A 11 -3.34 7.17 -11.59
CA SER A 11 -2.47 6.84 -10.47
C SER A 11 -3.25 6.52 -9.18
N LEU A 12 -4.28 7.31 -8.87
CA LEU A 12 -5.16 7.06 -7.72
C LEU A 12 -5.99 5.79 -7.91
N VAL A 13 -6.57 5.58 -9.10
CA VAL A 13 -7.36 4.38 -9.41
C VAL A 13 -6.52 3.13 -9.29
N VAL A 14 -5.31 3.12 -9.84
CA VAL A 14 -4.42 1.95 -9.79
C VAL A 14 -3.99 1.66 -8.36
N TRP A 15 -3.54 2.66 -7.61
CA TRP A 15 -3.09 2.45 -6.23
C TRP A 15 -4.23 2.03 -5.31
N LEU A 16 -5.26 2.86 -5.20
CA LEU A 16 -6.35 2.61 -4.24
C LEU A 16 -7.26 1.48 -4.69
N GLY A 17 -7.52 1.34 -5.98
CA GLY A 17 -8.26 0.20 -6.52
C GLY A 17 -7.54 -1.13 -6.25
N GLY A 18 -6.22 -1.16 -6.44
CA GLY A 18 -5.39 -2.31 -6.08
C GLY A 18 -5.45 -2.64 -4.58
N LEU A 19 -5.32 -1.62 -3.72
CA LEU A 19 -5.38 -1.79 -2.27
C LEU A 19 -6.76 -2.26 -1.79
N ILE A 20 -7.83 -1.68 -2.32
CA ILE A 20 -9.22 -2.08 -2.02
C ILE A 20 -9.45 -3.54 -2.46
N PHE A 21 -9.06 -3.88 -3.68
CA PHE A 21 -9.16 -5.26 -4.16
C PHE A 21 -8.36 -6.23 -3.29
N PHE A 22 -7.14 -5.87 -2.93
CA PHE A 22 -6.30 -6.67 -2.05
C PHE A 22 -6.95 -6.89 -0.69
N ALA A 23 -7.40 -5.84 -0.02
CA ALA A 23 -7.93 -5.89 1.35
C ALA A 23 -9.29 -6.58 1.45
N PHE A 24 -10.20 -6.33 0.49
CA PHE A 24 -11.59 -6.78 0.58
C PHE A 24 -11.91 -8.00 -0.28
N VAL A 25 -11.06 -8.35 -1.24
CA VAL A 25 -11.29 -9.49 -2.13
C VAL A 25 -10.19 -10.53 -2.01
N LEU A 26 -8.93 -10.15 -2.32
CA LEU A 26 -7.84 -11.12 -2.41
C LEU A 26 -7.53 -11.77 -1.05
N ALA A 27 -7.23 -10.98 -0.03
CA ALA A 27 -6.81 -11.51 1.26
C ALA A 27 -7.93 -12.35 1.93
N PRO A 28 -9.20 -11.89 2.04
CA PRO A 28 -10.27 -12.72 2.58
C PRO A 28 -10.52 -14.01 1.78
N THR A 29 -10.43 -13.94 0.45
CA THR A 29 -10.63 -15.12 -0.42
C THR A 29 -9.54 -16.16 -0.18
N VAL A 30 -8.27 -15.73 -0.17
CA VAL A 30 -7.12 -16.63 -0.02
C VAL A 30 -7.11 -17.31 1.36
N PHE A 31 -7.58 -16.62 2.41
CA PHE A 31 -7.72 -17.18 3.76
C PHE A 31 -9.04 -17.91 4.02
N SER A 32 -9.93 -18.02 3.01
CA SER A 32 -11.19 -18.73 3.20
C SER A 32 -10.97 -20.23 3.49
N PRO A 33 -11.76 -20.82 4.41
CA PRO A 33 -11.62 -22.23 4.76
C PRO A 33 -11.75 -23.16 3.56
N GLY A 34 -10.85 -24.12 3.44
CA GLY A 34 -10.89 -25.15 2.40
C GLY A 34 -10.38 -24.73 1.01
N LEU A 35 -10.03 -23.45 0.78
CA LEU A 35 -9.48 -23.01 -0.50
C LEU A 35 -8.03 -23.46 -0.70
N LEU A 36 -7.21 -23.33 0.34
CA LEU A 36 -5.80 -23.71 0.30
C LEU A 36 -5.47 -24.77 1.37
N PRO A 37 -4.48 -25.65 1.10
CA PRO A 37 -4.10 -26.72 2.02
C PRO A 37 -3.62 -26.24 3.40
N THR A 38 -2.97 -25.07 3.47
CA THR A 38 -2.40 -24.53 4.70
C THR A 38 -2.52 -23.02 4.79
N ARG A 39 -2.65 -22.47 6.00
CA ARG A 39 -2.59 -21.02 6.25
C ARG A 39 -1.22 -20.42 5.89
N HIS A 40 -0.15 -21.21 6.01
CA HIS A 40 1.18 -20.79 5.60
C HIS A 40 1.23 -20.47 4.10
N LEU A 41 0.64 -21.32 3.25
CA LEU A 41 0.56 -21.07 1.81
C LEU A 41 -0.29 -19.83 1.51
N ALA A 42 -1.43 -19.68 2.17
CA ALA A 42 -2.28 -18.49 2.09
C ALA A 42 -1.48 -17.21 2.42
N GLY A 43 -0.78 -17.21 3.56
CA GLY A 43 0.05 -16.09 3.98
C GLY A 43 1.21 -15.78 3.04
N SER A 44 1.76 -16.80 2.38
CA SER A 44 2.83 -16.60 1.38
C SER A 44 2.31 -15.97 0.10
N ILE A 45 1.13 -16.37 -0.37
CA ILE A 45 0.48 -15.77 -1.55
C ILE A 45 0.11 -14.32 -1.26
N VAL A 46 -0.56 -14.06 -0.14
CA VAL A 46 -0.98 -12.71 0.25
C VAL A 46 0.24 -11.79 0.44
N GLY A 47 1.29 -12.26 1.14
CA GLY A 47 2.51 -11.47 1.34
C GLY A 47 3.17 -11.10 0.02
N ARG A 48 3.33 -12.07 -0.92
CA ARG A 48 3.92 -11.80 -2.23
C ARG A 48 3.06 -10.88 -3.09
N SER A 49 1.74 -10.99 -3.00
CA SER A 49 0.81 -10.08 -3.69
C SER A 49 0.91 -8.66 -3.14
N LEU A 50 1.07 -8.50 -1.82
CA LEU A 50 1.27 -7.21 -1.18
C LEU A 50 2.59 -6.56 -1.60
N ASP A 51 3.70 -7.32 -1.66
CA ASP A 51 4.97 -6.81 -2.16
C ASP A 51 4.87 -6.24 -3.58
N LEU A 52 4.18 -6.95 -4.48
CA LEU A 52 3.95 -6.46 -5.85
C LEU A 52 3.05 -5.22 -5.86
N LEU A 53 2.01 -5.21 -5.04
CA LEU A 53 1.13 -4.05 -4.90
C LEU A 53 1.88 -2.81 -4.40
N HIS A 54 2.82 -2.97 -3.46
CA HIS A 54 3.67 -1.87 -2.97
C HIS A 54 4.53 -1.26 -4.08
N TYR A 55 5.13 -2.06 -4.96
CA TYR A 55 5.88 -1.52 -6.10
C TYR A 55 4.98 -0.74 -7.06
N ILE A 56 3.78 -1.25 -7.35
CA ILE A 56 2.78 -0.55 -8.17
C ILE A 56 2.36 0.76 -7.48
N ALA A 57 2.13 0.72 -6.17
CA ALA A 57 1.77 1.87 -5.35
C ALA A 57 2.84 2.97 -5.38
N ILE A 58 4.12 2.59 -5.19
CA ILE A 58 5.25 3.53 -5.24
C ILE A 58 5.35 4.18 -6.62
N ALA A 59 5.27 3.39 -7.69
CA ALA A 59 5.28 3.93 -9.05
C ALA A 59 4.10 4.89 -9.30
N SER A 60 2.89 4.50 -8.88
CA SER A 60 1.68 5.33 -8.99
C SER A 60 1.79 6.64 -8.22
N GLY A 61 2.32 6.60 -6.98
CA GLY A 61 2.51 7.80 -6.16
C GLY A 61 3.51 8.78 -6.76
N ILE A 62 4.62 8.28 -7.32
CA ILE A 62 5.61 9.11 -8.02
C ILE A 62 4.98 9.76 -9.26
N VAL A 63 4.26 8.99 -10.09
CA VAL A 63 3.56 9.52 -11.27
C VAL A 63 2.53 10.58 -10.87
N PHE A 64 1.76 10.33 -9.79
CA PHE A 64 0.82 11.29 -9.26
C PHE A 64 1.51 12.62 -8.90
N LEU A 65 2.58 12.58 -8.11
CA LEU A 65 3.27 13.79 -7.65
C LEU A 65 3.81 14.60 -8.84
N ILE A 66 4.48 13.95 -9.78
CA ILE A 66 5.02 14.61 -10.97
C ILE A 66 3.89 15.23 -11.80
N ALA A 67 2.86 14.47 -12.16
CA ALA A 67 1.76 14.93 -12.98
C ALA A 67 0.97 16.06 -12.30
N SER A 68 0.72 15.95 -10.97
CA SER A 68 -0.04 16.94 -10.21
C SER A 68 0.73 18.24 -9.99
N MET A 69 2.05 18.19 -9.79
CA MET A 69 2.90 19.38 -9.70
C MET A 69 3.01 20.10 -11.05
N LEU A 70 3.20 19.35 -12.15
CA LEU A 70 3.19 19.91 -13.50
C LEU A 70 1.84 20.54 -13.85
N TYR A 71 0.74 19.85 -13.52
CA TYR A 71 -0.60 20.38 -13.70
C TYR A 71 -0.78 21.72 -12.97
N SER A 72 -0.39 21.77 -11.68
CA SER A 72 -0.48 22.99 -10.86
C SER A 72 0.33 24.13 -11.47
N ARG A 73 1.58 23.85 -11.89
CA ARG A 73 2.46 24.84 -12.51
C ARG A 73 1.87 25.41 -13.81
N MET A 74 1.27 24.56 -14.65
CA MET A 74 0.65 24.99 -15.89
C MET A 74 -0.67 25.76 -15.68
N ALA A 75 -1.42 25.42 -14.63
CA ALA A 75 -2.71 26.04 -14.34
C ALA A 75 -2.60 27.37 -13.58
N THR A 76 -1.62 27.48 -12.66
CA THR A 76 -1.52 28.63 -11.72
C THR A 76 -0.16 29.32 -11.73
N GLY A 77 0.78 28.90 -12.60
CA GLY A 77 2.15 29.42 -12.61
C GLY A 77 3.05 28.89 -11.47
N ASN A 78 2.49 28.14 -10.50
CA ASN A 78 3.23 27.63 -9.35
C ASN A 78 2.94 26.13 -9.11
N ALA A 79 3.95 25.33 -8.84
CA ALA A 79 3.84 23.88 -8.61
C ALA A 79 3.09 23.52 -7.30
N ARG A 80 3.00 24.43 -6.33
CA ARG A 80 2.33 24.26 -5.04
C ARG A 80 2.70 22.94 -4.34
N PRO A 81 3.99 22.67 -4.06
CA PRO A 81 4.43 21.37 -3.53
C PRO A 81 3.78 21.01 -2.19
N LEU A 82 3.43 22.00 -1.37
CA LEU A 82 2.77 21.83 -0.06
C LEU A 82 1.23 21.78 -0.16
N ALA A 83 0.65 21.58 -1.34
CA ALA A 83 -0.79 21.38 -1.43
C ALA A 83 -1.19 20.08 -0.70
N ALA A 84 -2.35 20.09 -0.02
CA ALA A 84 -2.81 18.97 0.82
C ALA A 84 -2.74 17.62 0.10
N ARG A 85 -3.14 17.54 -1.18
CA ARG A 85 -3.05 16.31 -1.97
C ARG A 85 -1.63 15.78 -2.12
N HIS A 86 -0.62 16.67 -2.26
CA HIS A 86 0.79 16.25 -2.38
C HIS A 86 1.34 15.76 -1.05
N LEU A 87 0.98 16.40 0.06
CA LEU A 87 1.36 15.95 1.40
C LEU A 87 0.74 14.58 1.74
N LEU A 88 -0.54 14.39 1.43
CA LEU A 88 -1.23 13.10 1.62
C LEU A 88 -0.52 11.98 0.85
N ILE A 89 -0.24 12.19 -0.43
CA ILE A 89 0.49 11.20 -1.25
C ILE A 89 1.91 10.97 -0.75
N ALA A 90 2.60 12.01 -0.29
CA ALA A 90 3.95 11.85 0.28
C ALA A 90 3.94 11.00 1.56
N VAL A 91 2.96 11.19 2.45
CA VAL A 91 2.80 10.36 3.65
C VAL A 91 2.44 8.91 3.27
N MET A 92 1.51 8.71 2.34
CA MET A 92 1.17 7.37 1.82
C MET A 92 2.40 6.67 1.24
N LEU A 93 3.20 7.36 0.42
CA LEU A 93 4.46 6.82 -0.12
C LEU A 93 5.44 6.44 1.00
N LEU A 94 5.60 7.28 2.01
CA LEU A 94 6.47 7.02 3.14
C LEU A 94 6.06 5.73 3.87
N LEU A 95 4.77 5.57 4.19
CA LEU A 95 4.25 4.37 4.86
C LEU A 95 4.46 3.13 3.99
N THR A 96 4.16 3.20 2.69
CA THR A 96 4.35 2.09 1.75
C THR A 96 5.84 1.71 1.61
N VAL A 97 6.75 2.68 1.54
CA VAL A 97 8.20 2.44 1.47
C VAL A 97 8.70 1.78 2.76
N ILE A 98 8.25 2.24 3.94
CA ILE A 98 8.60 1.60 5.22
C ILE A 98 8.06 0.17 5.25
N SER A 99 6.80 -0.07 4.86
CA SER A 99 6.22 -1.41 4.78
C SER A 99 7.05 -2.32 3.86
N GLN A 100 7.35 -1.86 2.64
CA GLN A 100 8.06 -2.63 1.63
C GLN A 100 9.51 -2.96 1.98
N PHE A 101 10.27 -2.00 2.52
CA PHE A 101 11.71 -2.14 2.68
C PHE A 101 12.17 -2.37 4.13
N ALA A 102 11.30 -2.19 5.12
CA ALA A 102 11.64 -2.43 6.53
C ALA A 102 10.82 -3.56 7.16
N ILE A 103 9.52 -3.67 6.86
CA ILE A 103 8.62 -4.67 7.48
C ILE A 103 8.63 -5.97 6.68
N SER A 104 8.26 -5.93 5.38
CA SER A 104 8.15 -7.13 4.53
C SER A 104 9.42 -7.98 4.52
N PRO A 105 10.65 -7.45 4.38
CA PRO A 105 11.86 -8.28 4.37
C PRO A 105 12.08 -9.02 5.69
N LYS A 106 11.77 -8.40 6.83
CA LYS A 106 11.88 -9.06 8.15
C LYS A 106 10.87 -10.19 8.30
N MET A 107 9.63 -9.99 7.85
CA MET A 107 8.61 -11.04 7.86
C MET A 107 9.01 -12.21 6.95
N HIS A 108 9.57 -11.94 5.77
CA HIS A 108 10.08 -12.97 4.88
C HIS A 108 11.27 -13.72 5.48
N ALA A 109 12.20 -13.04 6.13
CA ALA A 109 13.34 -13.66 6.83
C ALA A 109 12.87 -14.59 7.94
N LEU A 110 11.94 -14.17 8.79
CA LEU A 110 11.36 -15.00 9.84
C LEU A 110 10.68 -16.25 9.28
N ARG A 111 9.91 -16.12 8.19
CA ARG A 111 9.30 -17.27 7.50
C ARG A 111 10.33 -18.22 6.90
N ALA A 112 11.42 -17.71 6.34
CA ALA A 112 12.48 -18.52 5.76
C ALA A 112 13.25 -19.30 6.83
N GLU A 113 13.45 -18.70 8.02
CA GLU A 113 14.16 -19.33 9.15
C GLU A 113 13.32 -20.41 9.83
N VAL A 114 12.04 -20.12 10.11
CA VAL A 114 11.17 -20.97 10.92
C VAL A 114 10.29 -21.89 10.09
N GLY A 115 10.02 -21.55 8.85
CA GLY A 115 9.03 -22.22 8.01
C GLY A 115 7.60 -21.79 8.36
N VAL A 116 6.87 -22.67 9.06
CA VAL A 116 5.46 -22.42 9.40
C VAL A 116 5.35 -21.74 10.76
N ILE A 117 5.17 -20.42 10.77
CA ILE A 117 5.05 -19.59 11.97
C ILE A 117 3.93 -20.09 12.91
N ASP A 118 2.81 -20.53 12.35
CA ASP A 118 1.63 -20.98 13.11
C ASP A 118 1.92 -22.25 13.95
N ASN A 119 2.97 -23.00 13.62
CA ASN A 119 3.38 -24.19 14.39
C ASN A 119 4.21 -23.86 15.63
N LEU A 120 4.68 -22.63 15.76
CA LEU A 120 5.42 -22.19 16.94
C LEU A 120 4.47 -21.95 18.13
N PRO A 121 4.92 -22.21 19.37
CA PRO A 121 4.18 -21.82 20.57
C PRO A 121 3.90 -20.31 20.59
N PRO A 122 2.79 -19.86 21.21
CA PRO A 122 2.45 -18.43 21.26
C PRO A 122 3.48 -17.53 21.96
N ASP A 123 4.26 -18.08 22.88
CA ASP A 123 5.33 -17.43 23.64
C ASP A 123 6.70 -17.45 22.93
N ASN A 124 6.78 -18.06 21.75
CA ASN A 124 8.01 -18.10 20.98
C ASN A 124 8.39 -16.70 20.49
N PRO A 125 9.64 -16.22 20.71
CA PRO A 125 10.06 -14.87 20.34
C PRO A 125 9.91 -14.55 18.86
N GLN A 126 10.14 -15.51 17.95
CA GLN A 126 10.03 -15.32 16.51
C GLN A 126 8.56 -15.17 16.07
N ARG A 127 7.64 -15.90 16.72
CA ARG A 127 6.20 -15.74 16.51
C ARG A 127 5.71 -14.38 16.98
N ILE A 128 6.10 -13.95 18.17
CA ILE A 128 5.76 -12.64 18.74
C ILE A 128 6.26 -11.51 17.83
N GLU A 129 7.50 -11.61 17.35
CA GLU A 129 8.07 -10.61 16.43
C GLU A 129 7.31 -10.59 15.09
N PHE A 130 6.99 -11.77 14.53
CA PHE A 130 6.21 -11.87 13.30
C PHE A 130 4.83 -11.22 13.44
N ASP A 131 4.10 -11.55 14.52
CA ASP A 131 2.75 -11.02 14.78
C ASP A 131 2.78 -9.50 15.00
N ARG A 132 3.84 -8.98 15.64
CA ARG A 132 4.07 -7.54 15.78
C ARG A 132 4.28 -6.85 14.43
N LEU A 133 5.14 -7.39 13.57
CA LEU A 133 5.42 -6.85 12.23
C LEU A 133 4.17 -6.92 11.35
N HIS A 134 3.42 -8.02 11.42
CA HIS A 134 2.16 -8.18 10.71
C HIS A 134 1.14 -7.12 11.11
N GLY A 135 0.95 -6.91 12.41
CA GLY A 135 0.05 -5.88 12.92
C GLY A 135 0.47 -4.45 12.50
N TRP A 136 1.76 -4.16 12.38
CA TRP A 136 2.21 -2.88 11.81
C TRP A 136 1.94 -2.77 10.33
N SER A 137 2.16 -3.84 9.55
CA SER A 137 1.82 -3.88 8.12
C SER A 137 0.35 -3.57 7.90
N GLU A 138 -0.55 -4.24 8.62
CA GLU A 138 -2.01 -3.99 8.53
C GLU A 138 -2.37 -2.52 8.82
N LYS A 139 -1.86 -1.96 9.92
CA LYS A 139 -2.11 -0.56 10.29
C LYS A 139 -1.60 0.43 9.24
N PHE A 140 -0.49 0.13 8.58
CA PHE A 140 0.03 0.99 7.51
C PHE A 140 -0.88 0.94 6.29
N GLU A 141 -1.36 -0.25 5.90
CA GLU A 141 -2.30 -0.39 4.78
C GLU A 141 -3.65 0.31 5.07
N GLU A 142 -4.17 0.19 6.30
CA GLU A 142 -5.37 0.91 6.74
C GLU A 142 -5.16 2.44 6.66
N ALA A 143 -4.02 2.93 7.16
CA ALA A 143 -3.70 4.35 7.10
C ALA A 143 -3.55 4.84 5.66
N VAL A 144 -2.88 4.08 4.78
CA VAL A 144 -2.76 4.40 3.35
C VAL A 144 -4.13 4.46 2.69
N LEU A 145 -5.04 3.53 3.00
CA LEU A 145 -6.39 3.54 2.47
C LEU A 145 -7.17 4.80 2.88
N LEU A 146 -7.15 5.16 4.17
CA LEU A 146 -7.85 6.35 4.68
C LEU A 146 -7.27 7.65 4.12
N LEU A 147 -5.93 7.77 4.09
CA LEU A 147 -5.25 8.92 3.48
C LEU A 147 -5.54 9.01 1.98
N GLY A 148 -5.65 7.86 1.32
CA GLY A 148 -5.99 7.77 -0.10
C GLY A 148 -7.39 8.29 -0.41
N LEU A 149 -8.40 7.99 0.42
CA LEU A 149 -9.74 8.56 0.28
C LEU A 149 -9.71 10.09 0.43
N ALA A 150 -8.95 10.62 1.40
CA ALA A 150 -8.75 12.05 1.54
C ALA A 150 -8.00 12.66 0.34
N ALA A 151 -7.03 11.94 -0.24
CA ALA A 151 -6.31 12.36 -1.44
C ALA A 151 -7.23 12.42 -2.67
N ILE A 152 -8.14 11.46 -2.85
CA ILE A 152 -9.18 11.53 -3.90
C ILE A 152 -10.01 12.81 -3.74
N TYR A 153 -10.51 13.05 -2.54
CA TYR A 153 -11.37 14.22 -2.26
C TYR A 153 -10.66 15.54 -2.56
N THR A 154 -9.44 15.73 -2.04
CA THR A 154 -8.64 16.95 -2.27
C THR A 154 -8.22 17.11 -3.72
N THR A 155 -7.99 16.02 -4.43
CA THR A 155 -7.67 16.01 -5.87
C THR A 155 -8.89 16.38 -6.70
N ALA A 156 -10.07 15.85 -6.40
CA ALA A 156 -11.30 16.19 -7.10
C ALA A 156 -11.63 17.68 -6.99
N GLN A 157 -11.38 18.31 -5.84
CA GLN A 157 -11.53 19.76 -5.67
C GLN A 157 -10.53 20.56 -6.51
N ALA A 158 -9.29 20.07 -6.64
CA ALA A 158 -8.21 20.77 -7.33
C ALA A 158 -8.27 20.67 -8.88
N LEU A 159 -9.02 19.71 -9.42
CA LEU A 159 -9.18 19.47 -10.87
C LEU A 159 -10.44 20.12 -11.46
N ARG A 160 -11.22 20.84 -10.65
CA ARG A 160 -12.38 21.64 -11.09
C ARG A 160 -12.01 22.81 -11.98
#